data_ebbad5e286c2e7660ddd28007a5cc27b
#
_entry.id   ebbad5e286c2e7660ddd28007a5cc27b
#
_cell.length_a   1.000
_cell.length_b   1.000
_cell.length_c   1.000
_cell.angle_alpha   90.00
_cell.angle_beta   90.00
_cell.angle_gamma   90.00
#
_symmetry.space_group_name_H-M   'P 1'
#
loop_
_entity.id
_entity.type
_entity.pdbx_description
1 polymer ?
#
loop_
_entity_poly.entity_id
_entity_poly.type
_entity_poly.pdbx_seq_one_letter_code
_entity_poly.pdbx_strand_id
1 'polypeptide(L)'
;MKNFINNVLTGMSMGIVVCLIPNALVGEILKLIIPYVPQLQIILDISVIAMSLLPLVIGVMTGICFKLTPVQTTSVGLAAFIGGGSYTMVDGVLTLSGIGIVINIGITAAIAVLFVQFLGKHLKDFTLIAMSALTMFIAGGIGLFTLPYVRTGSMWVGDVIMYFTSLQPVLMGAIIAVIFSILIISPISTIGVATAIMLSGIGAGAANLGVCASGVGMCIACYRANNFGTAIAHIVSAKIQMRNFFMKPTIALPMILTAAILGALGGLFEIVGTPYSAGFGLGGFVGPLKYLDLVGWNFNSITLALTLFIALPVILNLVFIKVFSKKLGWIKSDDYRVNYN
;
A
#
# COMPACT_ATOMS: atom_id res chain seq x y z
N MET A 1 23.53 4.30 -8.28
CA MET A 1 22.72 3.80 -7.13
C MET A 1 21.34 4.45 -7.07
N LYS A 2 21.22 5.79 -7.05
CA LYS A 2 19.93 6.52 -6.97
C LYS A 2 18.93 6.12 -8.07
N ASN A 3 19.33 6.03 -9.33
CA ASN A 3 18.46 5.61 -10.44
C ASN A 3 18.00 4.15 -10.32
N PHE A 4 18.84 3.26 -9.75
CA PHE A 4 18.49 1.86 -9.53
C PHE A 4 17.34 1.74 -8.54
N ILE A 5 17.49 2.34 -7.34
CA ILE A 5 16.45 2.33 -6.31
C ILE A 5 15.16 2.96 -6.84
N ASN A 6 15.26 4.08 -7.57
CA ASN A 6 14.08 4.73 -8.16
C ASN A 6 13.31 3.82 -9.11
N ASN A 7 14.00 3.06 -9.96
CA ASN A 7 13.36 2.15 -10.90
C ASN A 7 12.66 0.99 -10.17
N VAL A 8 13.29 0.44 -9.11
CA VAL A 8 12.64 -0.59 -8.27
C VAL A 8 11.39 -0.03 -7.60
N LEU A 9 11.49 1.12 -6.93
CA LEU A 9 10.33 1.74 -6.26
C LEU A 9 9.21 2.13 -7.24
N THR A 10 9.57 2.57 -8.45
CA THR A 10 8.57 2.85 -9.51
C THR A 10 7.86 1.57 -9.93
N GLY A 11 8.60 0.50 -10.21
CA GLY A 11 8.03 -0.80 -10.56
C GLY A 11 7.12 -1.36 -9.46
N MET A 12 7.55 -1.25 -8.20
CA MET A 12 6.71 -1.62 -7.04
C MET A 12 5.41 -0.80 -7.00
N SER A 13 5.50 0.52 -7.15
CA SER A 13 4.32 1.40 -7.14
C SER A 13 3.33 1.05 -8.26
N MET A 14 3.84 0.82 -9.48
CA MET A 14 3.02 0.47 -10.64
C MET A 14 2.34 -0.90 -10.45
N GLY A 15 3.07 -1.90 -9.96
CA GLY A 15 2.51 -3.22 -9.67
C GLY A 15 1.40 -3.17 -8.62
N ILE A 16 1.59 -2.37 -7.56
CA ILE A 16 0.59 -2.15 -6.52
C ILE A 16 -0.68 -1.53 -7.10
N VAL A 17 -0.54 -0.49 -7.94
CA VAL A 17 -1.68 0.16 -8.60
C VAL A 17 -2.48 -0.83 -9.43
N VAL A 18 -1.82 -1.58 -10.29
CA VAL A 18 -2.50 -2.52 -11.21
C VAL A 18 -3.24 -3.62 -10.46
N CYS A 19 -2.64 -4.20 -9.43
CA CYS A 19 -3.21 -5.37 -8.74
C CYS A 19 -4.19 -5.00 -7.62
N LEU A 20 -3.98 -3.89 -6.89
CA LEU A 20 -4.77 -3.61 -5.70
C LEU A 20 -5.94 -2.65 -5.94
N ILE A 21 -5.82 -1.71 -6.88
CA ILE A 21 -6.89 -0.72 -7.12
C ILE A 21 -8.22 -1.36 -7.49
N PRO A 22 -8.31 -2.37 -8.38
CA PRO A 22 -9.60 -2.95 -8.73
C PRO A 22 -10.38 -3.47 -7.52
N ASN A 23 -9.72 -4.25 -6.65
CA ASN A 23 -10.37 -4.76 -5.44
C ASN A 23 -10.67 -3.65 -4.41
N ALA A 24 -9.76 -2.69 -4.27
CA ALA A 24 -9.94 -1.59 -3.32
C ALA A 24 -11.06 -0.62 -3.73
N LEU A 25 -11.42 -0.54 -5.03
CA LEU A 25 -12.54 0.27 -5.50
C LEU A 25 -13.89 -0.41 -5.27
N VAL A 26 -13.99 -1.70 -5.59
CA VAL A 26 -15.29 -2.37 -5.64
C VAL A 26 -15.47 -3.46 -4.59
N GLY A 27 -14.40 -3.93 -3.95
CA GLY A 27 -14.44 -5.09 -3.07
C GLY A 27 -15.42 -4.95 -1.91
N GLU A 28 -15.40 -3.83 -1.18
CA GLU A 28 -16.32 -3.63 -0.05
C GLU A 28 -17.77 -3.38 -0.51
N ILE A 29 -17.96 -2.69 -1.63
CA ILE A 29 -19.29 -2.50 -2.22
C ILE A 29 -19.87 -3.85 -2.62
N LEU A 30 -19.07 -4.71 -3.25
CA LEU A 30 -19.50 -6.06 -3.62
C LEU A 30 -19.87 -6.89 -2.37
N LYS A 31 -19.07 -6.84 -1.31
CA LYS A 31 -19.37 -7.56 -0.07
C LYS A 31 -20.71 -7.16 0.56
N LEU A 32 -21.12 -5.89 0.43
CA LEU A 32 -22.44 -5.42 0.89
C LEU A 32 -23.59 -5.93 0.01
N ILE A 33 -23.34 -6.12 -1.29
CA ILE A 33 -24.39 -6.51 -2.25
C ILE A 33 -24.49 -8.03 -2.39
N ILE A 34 -23.41 -8.80 -2.24
CA ILE A 34 -23.34 -10.25 -2.38
C ILE A 34 -24.42 -10.99 -1.56
N PRO A 35 -24.75 -10.61 -0.31
CA PRO A 35 -25.84 -11.27 0.43
C PRO A 35 -27.20 -11.22 -0.27
N TYR A 36 -27.42 -10.22 -1.13
CA TYR A 36 -28.65 -10.05 -1.90
C TYR A 36 -28.53 -10.58 -3.34
N VAL A 37 -27.33 -10.58 -3.90
CA VAL A 37 -27.01 -11.00 -5.27
C VAL A 37 -25.76 -11.88 -5.26
N PRO A 38 -25.88 -13.20 -4.87
CA PRO A 38 -24.74 -14.09 -4.71
C PRO A 38 -23.88 -14.28 -5.97
N GLN A 39 -24.45 -14.08 -7.16
CA GLN A 39 -23.74 -14.20 -8.45
C GLN A 39 -22.56 -13.20 -8.57
N LEU A 40 -22.59 -12.11 -7.82
CA LEU A 40 -21.50 -11.11 -7.82
C LEU A 40 -20.23 -11.62 -7.10
N GLN A 41 -20.29 -12.75 -6.39
CA GLN A 41 -19.13 -13.38 -5.74
C GLN A 41 -17.99 -13.61 -6.74
N ILE A 42 -18.31 -14.01 -7.96
CA ILE A 42 -17.33 -14.25 -9.01
C ILE A 42 -16.47 -13.00 -9.34
N ILE A 43 -17.05 -11.81 -9.28
CA ILE A 43 -16.33 -10.54 -9.53
C ILE A 43 -15.36 -10.26 -8.37
N LEU A 44 -15.79 -10.52 -7.14
CA LEU A 44 -14.93 -10.41 -5.97
C LEU A 44 -13.76 -11.40 -6.05
N ASP A 45 -14.02 -12.65 -6.40
CA ASP A 45 -13.00 -13.70 -6.53
C ASP A 45 -11.97 -13.36 -7.61
N ILE A 46 -12.39 -12.83 -8.76
CA ILE A 46 -11.48 -12.34 -9.81
C ILE A 46 -10.55 -11.25 -9.26
N SER A 47 -11.08 -10.32 -8.49
CA SER A 47 -10.26 -9.25 -7.90
C SER A 47 -9.26 -9.76 -6.86
N VAL A 48 -9.64 -10.77 -6.08
CA VAL A 48 -8.75 -11.42 -5.09
C VAL A 48 -7.64 -12.20 -5.79
N ILE A 49 -7.94 -12.93 -6.87
CA ILE A 49 -6.93 -13.61 -7.69
C ILE A 49 -5.92 -12.60 -8.24
N ALA A 50 -6.39 -11.48 -8.80
CA ALA A 50 -5.50 -10.42 -9.30
C ALA A 50 -4.57 -9.86 -8.20
N MET A 51 -5.09 -9.66 -6.99
CA MET A 51 -4.28 -9.23 -5.84
C MET A 51 -3.20 -10.24 -5.46
N SER A 52 -3.49 -11.53 -5.54
CA SER A 52 -2.53 -12.60 -5.18
C SER A 52 -1.35 -12.67 -6.15
N LEU A 53 -1.50 -12.15 -7.36
CA LEU A 53 -0.45 -12.05 -8.36
C LEU A 53 0.43 -10.80 -8.22
N LEU A 54 0.20 -9.98 -7.19
CA LEU A 54 0.95 -8.75 -6.94
C LEU A 54 2.48 -8.93 -7.04
N PRO A 55 3.11 -9.97 -6.45
CA PRO A 55 4.55 -10.12 -6.54
C PRO A 55 5.06 -10.31 -7.97
N LEU A 56 4.33 -11.10 -8.77
CA LEU A 56 4.65 -11.31 -10.19
C LEU A 56 4.62 -9.97 -10.95
N VAL A 57 3.54 -9.22 -10.77
CA VAL A 57 3.33 -7.95 -11.46
C VAL A 57 4.35 -6.90 -11.02
N ILE A 58 4.70 -6.81 -9.73
CA ILE A 58 5.78 -5.93 -9.25
C ILE A 58 7.10 -6.28 -9.94
N GLY A 59 7.46 -7.56 -10.03
CA GLY A 59 8.70 -7.98 -10.69
C GLY A 59 8.72 -7.63 -12.17
N VAL A 60 7.62 -7.87 -12.89
CA VAL A 60 7.47 -7.50 -14.31
C VAL A 60 7.57 -5.98 -14.48
N MET A 61 6.84 -5.19 -13.71
CA MET A 61 6.88 -3.72 -13.78
C MET A 61 8.28 -3.18 -13.46
N THR A 62 8.98 -3.80 -12.50
CA THR A 62 10.37 -3.47 -12.22
C THR A 62 11.25 -3.76 -13.44
N GLY A 63 11.11 -4.92 -14.08
CA GLY A 63 11.86 -5.26 -15.29
C GLY A 63 11.63 -4.25 -16.42
N ILE A 64 10.40 -3.81 -16.63
CA ILE A 64 10.04 -2.76 -17.60
C ILE A 64 10.76 -1.44 -17.26
N CYS A 65 10.75 -1.02 -15.98
CA CYS A 65 11.43 0.20 -15.55
C CYS A 65 12.96 0.16 -15.82
N PHE A 66 13.55 -1.04 -15.84
CA PHE A 66 14.95 -1.23 -16.22
C PHE A 66 15.17 -1.48 -17.71
N LYS A 67 14.13 -1.39 -18.54
CA LYS A 67 14.17 -1.63 -19.99
C LYS A 67 14.77 -2.98 -20.34
N LEU A 68 14.45 -4.01 -19.56
CA LEU A 68 14.89 -5.38 -19.79
C LEU A 68 14.17 -6.01 -20.99
N THR A 69 14.78 -7.01 -21.60
CA THR A 69 14.11 -7.80 -22.65
C THR A 69 12.89 -8.53 -22.07
N PRO A 70 11.93 -8.98 -22.90
CA PRO A 70 10.75 -9.71 -22.41
C PRO A 70 11.11 -10.93 -21.55
N VAL A 71 12.11 -11.72 -21.98
CA VAL A 71 12.57 -12.90 -21.22
C VAL A 71 13.16 -12.51 -19.86
N GLN A 72 14.00 -11.48 -19.83
CA GLN A 72 14.55 -10.97 -18.57
C GLN A 72 13.47 -10.43 -17.64
N THR A 73 12.54 -9.65 -18.18
CA THR A 73 11.43 -9.04 -17.44
C THR A 73 10.54 -10.10 -16.79
N THR A 74 10.14 -11.12 -17.53
CA THR A 74 9.32 -12.22 -17.00
C THR A 74 10.10 -13.08 -15.99
N SER A 75 11.40 -13.28 -16.19
CA SER A 75 12.26 -13.97 -15.22
C SER A 75 12.34 -13.22 -13.88
N VAL A 76 12.42 -11.88 -13.92
CA VAL A 76 12.35 -11.05 -12.71
C VAL A 76 10.97 -11.19 -12.03
N GLY A 77 9.89 -11.24 -12.82
CA GLY A 77 8.53 -11.47 -12.32
C GLY A 77 8.39 -12.79 -11.57
N LEU A 78 8.86 -13.87 -12.18
CA LEU A 78 8.82 -15.21 -11.57
C LEU A 78 9.67 -15.28 -10.29
N ALA A 79 10.88 -14.73 -10.29
CA ALA A 79 11.71 -14.67 -9.08
C ALA A 79 11.04 -13.87 -7.96
N ALA A 80 10.44 -12.71 -8.27
CA ALA A 80 9.72 -11.89 -7.31
C ALA A 80 8.48 -12.61 -6.74
N PHE A 81 7.77 -13.42 -7.54
CA PHE A 81 6.67 -14.25 -7.08
C PHE A 81 7.14 -15.31 -6.08
N ILE A 82 8.21 -16.03 -6.41
CA ILE A 82 8.80 -17.05 -5.55
C ILE A 82 9.23 -16.46 -4.21
N GLY A 83 9.98 -15.36 -4.21
CA GLY A 83 10.44 -14.70 -2.99
C GLY A 83 9.37 -13.87 -2.26
N GLY A 84 8.19 -13.67 -2.86
CA GLY A 84 7.18 -12.73 -2.33
C GLY A 84 6.39 -13.23 -1.13
N GLY A 85 6.28 -14.55 -0.94
CA GLY A 85 5.52 -15.14 0.16
C GLY A 85 4.00 -14.96 0.02
N SER A 86 3.48 -14.90 -1.21
CA SER A 86 2.04 -14.82 -1.53
C SER A 86 1.41 -16.20 -1.77
N TYR A 87 2.12 -17.27 -1.47
CA TYR A 87 1.66 -18.64 -1.63
C TYR A 87 2.13 -19.53 -0.49
N THR A 88 1.43 -20.65 -0.32
CA THR A 88 1.82 -21.75 0.57
C THR A 88 1.73 -23.08 -0.20
N MET A 89 2.61 -24.00 0.16
CA MET A 89 2.56 -25.37 -0.33
C MET A 89 2.02 -26.26 0.80
N VAL A 90 0.85 -26.85 0.62
CA VAL A 90 0.22 -27.77 1.57
C VAL A 90 -0.04 -29.08 0.85
N ASP A 91 0.56 -30.16 1.31
CA ASP A 91 0.43 -31.51 0.73
C ASP A 91 0.70 -31.56 -0.79
N GLY A 92 1.68 -30.75 -1.25
CA GLY A 92 2.03 -30.63 -2.68
C GLY A 92 1.08 -29.76 -3.50
N VAL A 93 0.04 -29.17 -2.89
CA VAL A 93 -0.89 -28.25 -3.56
C VAL A 93 -0.44 -26.81 -3.32
N LEU A 94 -0.29 -26.06 -4.40
CA LEU A 94 -0.03 -24.62 -4.35
C LEU A 94 -1.32 -23.86 -4.02
N THR A 95 -1.32 -23.13 -2.92
CA THR A 95 -2.42 -22.26 -2.52
C THR A 95 -1.95 -20.81 -2.48
N LEU A 96 -2.65 -19.92 -3.16
CA LEU A 96 -2.37 -18.48 -3.09
C LEU A 96 -2.85 -17.92 -1.75
N SER A 97 -2.00 -17.15 -1.08
CA SER A 97 -2.27 -16.58 0.25
C SER A 97 -1.90 -15.10 0.32
N GLY A 98 -2.87 -14.25 -0.02
CA GLY A 98 -2.73 -12.79 0.08
C GLY A 98 -1.74 -12.18 -0.91
N ILE A 99 -1.26 -10.99 -0.59
CA ILE A 99 -0.44 -10.15 -1.48
C ILE A 99 1.08 -10.33 -1.30
N GLY A 100 1.49 -11.19 -0.37
CA GLY A 100 2.90 -11.36 -0.01
C GLY A 100 3.49 -10.21 0.81
N ILE A 101 4.80 -10.27 1.05
CA ILE A 101 5.56 -9.25 1.80
C ILE A 101 6.18 -8.26 0.81
N VAL A 102 5.54 -7.11 0.63
CA VAL A 102 5.88 -6.12 -0.41
C VAL A 102 7.35 -5.69 -0.37
N ILE A 103 7.93 -5.55 0.84
CA ILE A 103 9.35 -5.23 1.00
C ILE A 103 10.21 -6.35 0.40
N ASN A 104 9.92 -7.59 0.74
CA ASN A 104 10.70 -8.74 0.24
C ASN A 104 10.54 -8.94 -1.26
N ILE A 105 9.34 -8.67 -1.79
CA ILE A 105 9.09 -8.63 -3.24
C ILE A 105 10.03 -7.63 -3.92
N GLY A 106 10.13 -6.41 -3.38
CA GLY A 106 11.02 -5.37 -3.90
C GLY A 106 12.51 -5.76 -3.83
N ILE A 107 12.94 -6.35 -2.70
CA ILE A 107 14.31 -6.86 -2.53
C ILE A 107 14.59 -7.96 -3.56
N THR A 108 13.70 -8.93 -3.69
CA THR A 108 13.85 -10.05 -4.64
C THR A 108 13.90 -9.54 -6.09
N ALA A 109 13.00 -8.62 -6.46
CA ALA A 109 12.99 -8.01 -7.78
C ALA A 109 14.30 -7.24 -8.08
N ALA A 110 14.82 -6.50 -7.08
CA ALA A 110 16.09 -5.79 -7.22
C ALA A 110 17.27 -6.74 -7.45
N ILE A 111 17.36 -7.83 -6.67
CA ILE A 111 18.38 -8.87 -6.85
C ILE A 111 18.23 -9.55 -8.22
N ALA A 112 16.99 -9.88 -8.61
CA ALA A 112 16.71 -10.52 -9.90
C ALA A 112 17.11 -9.61 -11.07
N VAL A 113 16.87 -8.29 -11.00
CA VAL A 113 17.32 -7.34 -12.03
C VAL A 113 18.83 -7.35 -12.18
N LEU A 114 19.59 -7.27 -11.08
CA LEU A 114 21.05 -7.32 -11.13
C LEU A 114 21.52 -8.65 -11.72
N PHE A 115 20.88 -9.74 -11.35
CA PHE A 115 21.24 -11.08 -11.80
C PHE A 115 20.95 -11.29 -13.29
N VAL A 116 19.78 -10.88 -13.79
CA VAL A 116 19.47 -11.01 -15.23
C VAL A 116 20.35 -10.09 -16.09
N GLN A 117 20.74 -8.92 -15.59
CA GLN A 117 21.70 -8.04 -16.28
C GLN A 117 23.10 -8.65 -16.35
N PHE A 118 23.52 -9.34 -15.28
CA PHE A 118 24.77 -10.08 -15.26
C PHE A 118 24.71 -11.29 -16.22
N LEU A 119 23.68 -12.11 -16.13
CA LEU A 119 23.50 -13.29 -16.99
C LEU A 119 23.39 -12.92 -18.47
N GLY A 120 22.67 -11.82 -18.79
CA GLY A 120 22.48 -11.38 -20.18
C GLY A 120 23.79 -11.05 -20.91
N LYS A 121 24.85 -10.70 -20.16
CA LYS A 121 26.18 -10.49 -20.72
C LYS A 121 26.94 -11.80 -20.98
N HIS A 122 26.60 -12.88 -20.31
CA HIS A 122 27.36 -14.15 -20.32
C HIS A 122 26.66 -15.27 -21.07
N LEU A 123 25.32 -15.36 -21.06
CA LEU A 123 24.55 -16.47 -21.61
C LEU A 123 24.45 -16.46 -23.15
N LYS A 124 24.55 -15.28 -23.80
CA LYS A 124 24.42 -15.12 -25.26
C LYS A 124 23.28 -15.99 -25.84
N ASP A 125 23.58 -16.99 -26.60
CA ASP A 125 22.63 -17.88 -27.29
C ASP A 125 21.79 -18.75 -26.34
N PHE A 126 22.27 -18.99 -25.10
CA PHE A 126 21.57 -19.78 -24.10
C PHE A 126 20.58 -18.97 -23.26
N THR A 127 20.42 -17.67 -23.56
CA THR A 127 19.55 -16.76 -22.78
C THR A 127 18.12 -17.29 -22.64
N LEU A 128 17.51 -17.81 -23.72
CA LEU A 128 16.13 -18.31 -23.71
C LEU A 128 15.93 -19.53 -22.78
N ILE A 129 16.95 -20.40 -22.69
CA ILE A 129 16.87 -21.66 -21.93
C ILE A 129 17.25 -21.44 -20.46
N ALA A 130 18.36 -20.74 -20.21
CA ALA A 130 18.97 -20.69 -18.88
C ALA A 130 18.55 -19.46 -18.05
N MET A 131 18.17 -18.35 -18.70
CA MET A 131 17.87 -17.09 -18.00
C MET A 131 16.79 -17.25 -16.93
N SER A 132 15.65 -17.79 -17.33
CA SER A 132 14.48 -17.93 -16.44
C SER A 132 14.78 -18.90 -15.29
N ALA A 133 15.32 -20.09 -15.60
CA ALA A 133 15.62 -21.12 -14.59
C ALA A 133 16.64 -20.62 -13.57
N LEU A 134 17.78 -20.06 -14.01
CA LEU A 134 18.80 -19.56 -13.11
C LEU A 134 18.30 -18.38 -12.26
N THR A 135 17.51 -17.48 -12.85
CA THR A 135 16.96 -16.34 -12.11
C THR A 135 15.96 -16.79 -11.05
N MET A 136 15.06 -17.73 -11.37
CA MET A 136 14.10 -18.27 -10.40
C MET A 136 14.82 -18.97 -9.24
N PHE A 137 15.75 -19.86 -9.53
CA PHE A 137 16.41 -20.65 -8.49
C PHE A 137 17.34 -19.79 -7.63
N ILE A 138 18.10 -18.87 -8.23
CA ILE A 138 19.08 -18.07 -7.49
C ILE A 138 18.43 -16.86 -6.86
N ALA A 139 17.87 -15.94 -7.66
CA ALA A 139 17.27 -14.71 -7.09
C ALA A 139 15.98 -14.99 -6.31
N GLY A 140 15.11 -15.88 -6.82
CA GLY A 140 13.92 -16.33 -6.10
C GLY A 140 14.26 -17.10 -4.83
N GLY A 141 15.29 -17.97 -4.87
CA GLY A 141 15.80 -18.68 -3.70
C GLY A 141 16.37 -17.75 -2.64
N ILE A 142 17.13 -16.72 -3.02
CA ILE A 142 17.57 -15.67 -2.10
C ILE A 142 16.36 -14.94 -1.50
N GLY A 143 15.33 -14.65 -2.31
CA GLY A 143 14.07 -14.08 -1.85
C GLY A 143 13.38 -14.94 -0.80
N LEU A 144 13.31 -16.25 -0.99
CA LEU A 144 12.77 -17.18 0.01
C LEU A 144 13.60 -17.18 1.29
N PHE A 145 14.93 -17.14 1.17
CA PHE A 145 15.82 -17.08 2.33
C PHE A 145 15.64 -15.77 3.13
N THR A 146 15.47 -14.63 2.46
CA THR A 146 15.26 -13.33 3.13
C THR A 146 13.85 -13.16 3.69
N LEU A 147 12.85 -13.87 3.18
CA LEU A 147 11.44 -13.73 3.53
C LEU A 147 11.15 -13.79 5.03
N PRO A 148 11.64 -14.78 5.82
CA PRO A 148 11.37 -14.83 7.26
C PRO A 148 11.95 -13.63 8.00
N TYR A 149 13.12 -13.16 7.64
CA TYR A 149 13.77 -12.00 8.28
C TYR A 149 13.02 -10.70 8.00
N VAL A 150 12.60 -10.49 6.75
CA VAL A 150 11.81 -9.31 6.37
C VAL A 150 10.41 -9.36 6.98
N ARG A 151 9.82 -10.55 7.11
CA ARG A 151 8.55 -10.75 7.83
C ARG A 151 8.68 -10.35 9.30
N THR A 152 9.69 -10.84 9.98
CA THR A 152 9.98 -10.48 11.39
C THR A 152 10.22 -8.98 11.55
N GLY A 153 11.01 -8.37 10.67
CA GLY A 153 11.22 -6.91 10.68
C GLY A 153 9.92 -6.11 10.46
N SER A 154 9.00 -6.62 9.63
CA SER A 154 7.69 -6.00 9.44
C SER A 154 6.79 -6.17 10.68
N MET A 155 6.89 -7.29 11.39
CA MET A 155 6.15 -7.54 12.65
C MET A 155 6.63 -6.63 13.78
N TRP A 156 7.94 -6.33 13.85
CA TRP A 156 8.47 -5.38 14.84
C TRP A 156 7.81 -4.01 14.77
N VAL A 157 7.46 -3.54 13.55
CA VAL A 157 6.66 -2.31 13.39
C VAL A 157 5.30 -2.46 14.06
N GLY A 158 4.71 -3.66 14.00
CA GLY A 158 3.46 -3.98 14.68
C GLY A 158 3.60 -3.90 16.21
N ASP A 159 4.68 -4.45 16.76
CA ASP A 159 4.94 -4.43 18.20
C ASP A 159 5.08 -3.00 18.74
N VAL A 160 5.75 -2.12 17.98
CA VAL A 160 5.85 -0.69 18.29
C VAL A 160 4.46 -0.04 18.31
N ILE A 161 3.60 -0.36 17.36
CA ILE A 161 2.22 0.16 17.33
C ILE A 161 1.42 -0.35 18.53
N MET A 162 1.55 -1.63 18.88
CA MET A 162 0.91 -2.23 20.05
C MET A 162 1.25 -1.51 21.35
N TYR A 163 2.52 -1.11 21.52
CA TYR A 163 2.94 -0.32 22.68
C TYR A 163 2.12 0.97 22.81
N PHE A 164 1.83 1.64 21.71
CA PHE A 164 1.04 2.87 21.73
C PHE A 164 -0.45 2.66 21.98
N THR A 165 -0.99 1.45 21.80
CA THR A 165 -2.42 1.18 22.04
C THR A 165 -2.80 1.25 23.53
N SER A 166 -1.84 1.22 24.44
CA SER A 166 -2.06 1.37 25.88
C SER A 166 -2.18 2.82 26.35
N LEU A 167 -1.94 3.79 25.47
CA LEU A 167 -1.99 5.21 25.80
C LEU A 167 -3.44 5.72 25.91
N GLN A 168 -3.58 6.93 26.46
CA GLN A 168 -4.85 7.66 26.47
C GLN A 168 -5.42 7.76 25.04
N PRO A 169 -6.74 7.56 24.82
CA PRO A 169 -7.34 7.43 23.48
C PRO A 169 -6.99 8.54 22.50
N VAL A 170 -6.96 9.80 22.95
CA VAL A 170 -6.65 10.96 22.08
C VAL A 170 -5.18 10.91 21.61
N LEU A 171 -4.25 10.66 22.55
CA LEU A 171 -2.82 10.58 22.25
C LEU A 171 -2.52 9.32 21.42
N MET A 172 -3.08 8.19 21.80
CA MET A 172 -3.01 6.94 21.05
C MET A 172 -3.51 7.14 19.62
N GLY A 173 -4.68 7.73 19.46
CA GLY A 173 -5.29 7.99 18.15
C GLY A 173 -4.40 8.86 17.27
N ALA A 174 -3.84 9.95 17.83
CA ALA A 174 -2.92 10.82 17.09
C ALA A 174 -1.67 10.07 16.60
N ILE A 175 -1.02 9.31 17.49
CA ILE A 175 0.22 8.57 17.17
C ILE A 175 -0.04 7.47 16.15
N ILE A 176 -1.08 6.64 16.35
CA ILE A 176 -1.42 5.55 15.42
C ILE A 176 -1.78 6.10 14.05
N ALA A 177 -2.57 7.17 13.98
CA ALA A 177 -2.91 7.79 12.71
C ALA A 177 -1.67 8.33 11.98
N VAL A 178 -0.73 8.96 12.67
CA VAL A 178 0.55 9.41 12.09
C VAL A 178 1.35 8.22 11.55
N ILE A 179 1.50 7.15 12.32
CA ILE A 179 2.22 5.96 11.90
C ILE A 179 1.57 5.38 10.63
N PHE A 180 0.26 5.18 10.62
CA PHE A 180 -0.45 4.62 9.47
C PHE A 180 -0.46 5.55 8.25
N SER A 181 -0.42 6.87 8.45
CA SER A 181 -0.28 7.84 7.36
C SER A 181 1.08 7.72 6.66
N ILE A 182 2.14 7.36 7.38
CA ILE A 182 3.47 7.10 6.83
C ILE A 182 3.52 5.70 6.20
N LEU A 183 2.98 4.69 6.88
CA LEU A 183 2.97 3.31 6.38
C LEU A 183 2.28 3.19 5.03
N ILE A 184 1.14 3.88 4.81
CA ILE A 184 0.41 3.78 3.54
C ILE A 184 1.19 4.36 2.35
N ILE A 185 2.12 5.28 2.57
CA ILE A 185 3.00 5.81 1.52
C ILE A 185 4.25 4.94 1.35
N SER A 186 4.58 4.13 2.35
CA SER A 186 5.75 3.26 2.40
C SER A 186 5.49 1.88 1.75
N PRO A 187 6.50 1.04 1.53
CA PRO A 187 6.32 -0.32 1.05
C PRO A 187 5.72 -1.29 2.09
N ILE A 188 5.57 -0.86 3.35
CA ILE A 188 4.97 -1.69 4.40
C ILE A 188 3.46 -1.80 4.19
N SER A 189 2.91 -3.01 4.32
CA SER A 189 1.47 -3.23 4.22
C SER A 189 0.75 -2.74 5.47
N THR A 190 -0.06 -1.69 5.36
CA THR A 190 -0.90 -1.19 6.46
C THR A 190 -1.87 -2.25 6.96
N ILE A 191 -2.52 -2.96 6.04
CA ILE A 191 -3.45 -4.05 6.35
C ILE A 191 -2.71 -5.23 6.99
N GLY A 192 -1.55 -5.61 6.42
CA GLY A 192 -0.73 -6.69 6.95
C GLY A 192 -0.26 -6.43 8.38
N VAL A 193 0.16 -5.20 8.69
CA VAL A 193 0.53 -4.82 10.06
C VAL A 193 -0.69 -4.84 10.97
N ALA A 194 -1.79 -4.21 10.59
CA ALA A 194 -3.01 -4.14 11.40
C ALA A 194 -3.57 -5.53 11.74
N THR A 195 -3.59 -6.44 10.77
CA THR A 195 -4.07 -7.83 10.98
C THR A 195 -3.10 -8.66 11.82
N ALA A 196 -1.79 -8.50 11.62
CA ALA A 196 -0.79 -9.24 12.38
C ALA A 196 -0.85 -8.94 13.89
N ILE A 197 -1.12 -7.67 14.26
CA ILE A 197 -1.25 -7.25 15.66
C ILE A 197 -2.70 -7.25 16.16
N MET A 198 -3.65 -7.72 15.36
CA MET A 198 -5.08 -7.72 15.69
C MET A 198 -5.59 -6.34 16.15
N LEU A 199 -5.12 -5.26 15.49
CA LEU A 199 -5.45 -3.88 15.85
C LEU A 199 -6.96 -3.64 15.72
N SER A 200 -7.63 -3.36 16.83
CA SER A 200 -9.09 -3.23 16.92
C SER A 200 -9.52 -1.96 17.66
N GLY A 201 -10.82 -1.73 17.74
CA GLY A 201 -11.40 -0.61 18.48
C GLY A 201 -10.92 0.75 17.96
N ILE A 202 -10.65 1.69 18.87
CA ILE A 202 -10.22 3.07 18.56
C ILE A 202 -8.90 3.08 17.80
N GLY A 203 -7.96 2.16 18.10
CA GLY A 203 -6.70 2.06 17.38
C GLY A 203 -6.89 1.77 15.89
N ALA A 204 -7.82 0.87 15.54
CA ALA A 204 -8.16 0.57 14.15
C ALA A 204 -8.86 1.74 13.45
N GLY A 205 -9.73 2.44 14.16
CA GLY A 205 -10.36 3.67 13.67
C GLY A 205 -9.33 4.77 13.38
N ALA A 206 -8.40 5.00 14.30
CA ALA A 206 -7.31 5.96 14.13
C ALA A 206 -6.40 5.60 12.96
N ALA A 207 -6.07 4.31 12.77
CA ALA A 207 -5.32 3.82 11.62
C ALA A 207 -6.03 4.17 10.30
N ASN A 208 -7.35 3.97 10.22
CA ASN A 208 -8.15 4.34 9.06
C ASN A 208 -8.13 5.85 8.79
N LEU A 209 -8.24 6.69 9.83
CA LEU A 209 -8.18 8.14 9.70
C LEU A 209 -6.79 8.61 9.22
N GLY A 210 -5.72 7.97 9.68
CA GLY A 210 -4.36 8.23 9.22
C GLY A 210 -4.16 7.92 7.74
N VAL A 211 -4.63 6.76 7.29
CA VAL A 211 -4.61 6.38 5.87
C VAL A 211 -5.45 7.33 5.02
N CYS A 212 -6.63 7.72 5.54
CA CYS A 212 -7.51 8.68 4.90
C CYS A 212 -6.84 10.05 4.71
N ALA A 213 -6.15 10.56 5.75
CA ALA A 213 -5.38 11.80 5.69
C ALA A 213 -4.37 11.78 4.53
N SER A 214 -3.64 10.67 4.38
CA SER A 214 -2.65 10.52 3.31
C SER A 214 -3.30 10.36 1.94
N GLY A 215 -4.34 9.53 1.81
CA GLY A 215 -5.03 9.30 0.54
C GLY A 215 -5.64 10.59 -0.02
N VAL A 216 -6.41 11.30 0.79
CA VAL A 216 -7.05 12.58 0.42
C VAL A 216 -6.00 13.66 0.19
N GLY A 217 -5.01 13.76 1.07
CA GLY A 217 -3.95 14.77 0.96
C GLY A 217 -3.10 14.59 -0.30
N MET A 218 -2.68 13.36 -0.62
CA MET A 218 -1.94 13.07 -1.84
C MET A 218 -2.79 13.29 -3.09
N CYS A 219 -4.09 12.97 -3.05
CA CYS A 219 -5.02 13.29 -4.13
C CYS A 219 -5.03 14.80 -4.43
N ILE A 220 -5.20 15.63 -3.39
CA ILE A 220 -5.24 17.10 -3.52
C ILE A 220 -3.90 17.65 -4.01
N ALA A 221 -2.78 17.20 -3.42
CA ALA A 221 -1.45 17.68 -3.75
C ALA A 221 -1.04 17.30 -5.18
N CYS A 222 -1.41 16.10 -5.60
CA CYS A 222 -1.07 15.51 -6.88
C CYS A 222 -1.92 16.07 -8.05
N TYR A 223 -3.12 16.56 -7.79
CA TYR A 223 -4.09 17.00 -8.81
C TYR A 223 -3.53 18.04 -9.79
N ARG A 224 -2.68 18.94 -9.33
CA ARG A 224 -2.07 19.99 -10.18
C ARG A 224 -0.90 19.52 -11.03
N ALA A 225 -0.25 18.43 -10.63
CA ALA A 225 0.92 17.89 -11.32
C ALA A 225 0.60 16.73 -12.25
N ASN A 226 -0.60 16.16 -12.13
CA ASN A 226 -1.04 14.97 -12.86
C ASN A 226 -2.48 15.14 -13.36
N ASN A 227 -2.98 14.13 -14.09
CA ASN A 227 -4.37 14.09 -14.50
C ASN A 227 -5.31 13.70 -13.32
N PHE A 228 -6.59 13.94 -13.50
CA PHE A 228 -7.63 13.66 -12.51
C PHE A 228 -7.69 12.20 -12.05
N GLY A 229 -7.55 11.24 -12.99
CA GLY A 229 -7.57 9.81 -12.69
C GLY A 229 -6.39 9.41 -11.79
N THR A 230 -5.19 9.89 -12.09
CA THR A 230 -4.00 9.67 -11.23
C THR A 230 -4.19 10.30 -9.85
N ALA A 231 -4.80 11.48 -9.77
CA ALA A 231 -5.04 12.14 -8.48
C ALA A 231 -6.02 11.31 -7.62
N ILE A 232 -7.17 10.92 -8.15
CA ILE A 232 -8.17 10.11 -7.44
C ILE A 232 -7.65 8.75 -7.01
N ALA A 233 -6.78 8.11 -7.79
CA ALA A 233 -6.20 6.83 -7.45
C ALA A 233 -5.47 6.84 -6.09
N HIS A 234 -5.00 8.01 -5.61
CA HIS A 234 -4.38 8.15 -4.30
C HIS A 234 -5.35 7.95 -3.13
N ILE A 235 -6.64 8.22 -3.31
CA ILE A 235 -7.67 7.94 -2.30
C ILE A 235 -7.73 6.44 -2.02
N VAL A 236 -7.49 5.63 -3.05
CA VAL A 236 -7.46 4.18 -2.94
C VAL A 236 -6.12 3.69 -2.39
N SER A 237 -5.01 4.28 -2.86
CA SER A 237 -3.68 3.89 -2.39
C SER A 237 -2.65 5.01 -2.55
N ALA A 238 -2.27 5.64 -1.44
CA ALA A 238 -1.19 6.62 -1.41
C ALA A 238 0.20 6.02 -1.73
N LYS A 239 0.34 4.69 -1.83
CA LYS A 239 1.58 4.00 -2.27
C LYS A 239 2.04 4.42 -3.67
N ILE A 240 1.16 4.98 -4.47
CA ILE A 240 1.50 5.60 -5.76
C ILE A 240 2.62 6.64 -5.61
N GLN A 241 2.67 7.36 -4.48
CA GLN A 241 3.71 8.35 -4.18
C GLN A 241 4.95 7.77 -3.51
N MET A 242 5.05 6.46 -3.34
CA MET A 242 6.16 5.81 -2.63
C MET A 242 7.53 6.26 -3.14
N ARG A 243 7.74 6.30 -4.46
CA ARG A 243 8.98 6.78 -5.06
C ARG A 243 9.30 8.22 -4.67
N ASN A 244 8.32 9.12 -4.81
CA ASN A 244 8.49 10.54 -4.51
C ASN A 244 8.73 10.76 -3.01
N PHE A 245 8.06 10.01 -2.15
CA PHE A 245 8.26 10.04 -0.71
C PHE A 245 9.69 9.68 -0.31
N PHE A 246 10.27 8.60 -0.87
CA PHE A 246 11.67 8.25 -0.59
C PHE A 246 12.67 9.26 -1.15
N MET A 247 12.32 9.94 -2.23
CA MET A 247 13.17 11.00 -2.82
C MET A 247 13.11 12.30 -2.04
N LYS A 248 11.94 12.64 -1.50
CA LYS A 248 11.65 13.90 -0.79
C LYS A 248 10.60 13.66 0.30
N PRO A 249 10.98 13.18 1.50
CA PRO A 249 10.05 12.85 2.58
C PRO A 249 9.15 14.02 3.02
N THR A 250 9.58 15.26 2.78
CA THR A 250 8.81 16.45 3.14
C THR A 250 7.44 16.53 2.47
N ILE A 251 7.22 15.81 1.36
CA ILE A 251 5.89 15.74 0.70
C ILE A 251 4.80 15.15 1.59
N ALA A 252 5.16 14.33 2.59
CA ALA A 252 4.21 13.71 3.50
C ALA A 252 3.84 14.62 4.71
N LEU A 253 4.58 15.68 4.99
CA LEU A 253 4.37 16.51 6.19
C LEU A 253 2.94 17.09 6.33
N PRO A 254 2.30 17.62 5.27
CA PRO A 254 0.92 18.07 5.36
C PRO A 254 -0.04 16.95 5.80
N MET A 255 0.16 15.74 5.27
CA MET A 255 -0.65 14.56 5.54
C MET A 255 -0.43 14.04 6.96
N ILE A 256 0.81 14.06 7.43
CA ILE A 256 1.18 13.66 8.81
C ILE A 256 0.50 14.57 9.83
N LEU A 257 0.53 15.89 9.62
CA LEU A 257 -0.16 16.83 10.51
C LEU A 257 -1.69 16.66 10.47
N THR A 258 -2.24 16.46 9.28
CA THR A 258 -3.66 16.13 9.12
C THR A 258 -4.01 14.84 9.87
N ALA A 259 -3.18 13.79 9.73
CA ALA A 259 -3.37 12.52 10.40
C ALA A 259 -3.33 12.64 11.93
N ALA A 260 -2.39 13.43 12.47
CA ALA A 260 -2.30 13.68 13.91
C ALA A 260 -3.60 14.29 14.47
N ILE A 261 -4.14 15.29 13.79
CA ILE A 261 -5.39 15.94 14.20
C ILE A 261 -6.58 14.99 14.06
N LEU A 262 -6.71 14.31 12.90
CA LEU A 262 -7.81 13.37 12.67
C LEU A 262 -7.76 12.18 13.64
N GLY A 263 -6.56 11.67 13.93
CA GLY A 263 -6.39 10.59 14.88
C GLY A 263 -6.73 10.99 16.31
N ALA A 264 -6.34 12.22 16.73
CA ALA A 264 -6.73 12.76 18.03
C ALA A 264 -8.25 12.90 18.15
N LEU A 265 -8.91 13.45 17.11
CA LEU A 265 -10.38 13.52 17.04
C LEU A 265 -11.01 12.13 16.99
N GLY A 266 -10.40 11.18 16.27
CA GLY A 266 -10.83 9.78 16.25
C GLY A 266 -10.80 9.13 17.64
N GLY A 267 -9.77 9.44 18.45
CA GLY A 267 -9.71 9.03 19.84
C GLY A 267 -10.75 9.72 20.72
N LEU A 268 -11.00 11.01 20.50
CA LEU A 268 -11.99 11.80 21.25
C LEU A 268 -13.44 11.36 20.98
N PHE A 269 -13.76 11.06 19.71
CA PHE A 269 -15.10 10.65 19.28
C PHE A 269 -15.27 9.14 19.18
N GLU A 270 -14.31 8.37 19.70
CA GLU A 270 -14.33 6.92 19.75
C GLU A 270 -14.61 6.28 18.37
N ILE A 271 -13.91 6.76 17.33
CA ILE A 271 -13.98 6.14 16.01
C ILE A 271 -13.34 4.76 16.07
N VAL A 272 -14.14 3.73 15.85
CA VAL A 272 -13.73 2.33 15.98
C VAL A 272 -13.61 1.63 14.63
N GLY A 273 -12.82 0.55 14.60
CA GLY A 273 -12.65 -0.33 13.45
C GLY A 273 -12.29 -1.75 13.88
N THR A 274 -12.01 -2.59 12.91
CA THR A 274 -11.58 -4.00 13.10
C THR A 274 -10.18 -4.21 12.54
N PRO A 275 -9.47 -5.30 12.91
CA PRO A 275 -8.17 -5.63 12.32
C PRO A 275 -8.20 -5.74 10.80
N TYR A 276 -9.33 -6.18 10.25
CA TYR A 276 -9.53 -6.36 8.80
C TYR A 276 -9.95 -5.08 8.07
N SER A 277 -10.39 -4.05 8.77
CA SER A 277 -10.70 -2.73 8.20
C SER A 277 -9.56 -1.73 8.38
N ALA A 278 -8.73 -1.92 9.40
CA ALA A 278 -7.65 -1.02 9.72
C ALA A 278 -6.63 -0.91 8.57
N GLY A 279 -6.27 0.31 8.22
CA GLY A 279 -5.28 0.57 7.18
C GLY A 279 -5.83 0.71 5.76
N PHE A 280 -7.16 0.70 5.56
CA PHE A 280 -7.80 1.00 4.27
C PHE A 280 -8.17 2.48 4.09
N GLY A 281 -8.52 3.16 5.16
CA GLY A 281 -8.99 4.56 5.10
C GLY A 281 -10.26 4.70 4.27
N LEU A 282 -10.24 5.57 3.24
CA LEU A 282 -11.32 5.71 2.27
C LEU A 282 -11.25 4.70 1.11
N GLY A 283 -10.19 3.90 1.00
CA GLY A 283 -10.10 2.87 -0.03
C GLY A 283 -11.30 1.92 0.04
N GLY A 284 -12.10 1.85 -1.02
CA GLY A 284 -13.35 1.07 -1.05
C GLY A 284 -14.38 1.46 0.01
N PHE A 285 -14.26 2.64 0.62
CA PHE A 285 -15.08 3.09 1.76
C PHE A 285 -15.00 2.17 3.00
N VAL A 286 -13.98 1.32 3.10
CA VAL A 286 -13.83 0.32 4.17
C VAL A 286 -13.87 0.96 5.56
N GLY A 287 -13.10 2.03 5.76
CA GLY A 287 -13.02 2.72 7.06
C GLY A 287 -14.38 3.25 7.54
N PRO A 288 -15.05 4.15 6.82
CA PRO A 288 -16.32 4.71 7.22
C PRO A 288 -17.44 3.67 7.29
N LEU A 289 -17.53 2.73 6.31
CA LEU A 289 -18.58 1.71 6.33
C LEU A 289 -18.44 0.78 7.53
N LYS A 290 -17.21 0.33 7.84
CA LYS A 290 -16.99 -0.52 9.01
C LYS A 290 -17.25 0.19 10.33
N TYR A 291 -16.94 1.48 10.42
CA TYR A 291 -17.32 2.30 11.56
C TYR A 291 -18.84 2.32 11.76
N LEU A 292 -19.61 2.60 10.68
CA LEU A 292 -21.08 2.61 10.73
C LEU A 292 -21.67 1.24 11.07
N ASP A 293 -21.09 0.15 10.58
CA ASP A 293 -21.53 -1.21 10.93
C ASP A 293 -21.37 -1.51 12.44
N LEU A 294 -20.30 -0.99 13.07
CA LEU A 294 -20.01 -1.26 14.48
C LEU A 294 -20.83 -0.39 15.43
N VAL A 295 -21.07 0.89 15.09
CA VAL A 295 -21.76 1.84 15.99
C VAL A 295 -23.23 2.06 15.63
N GLY A 296 -23.67 1.53 14.48
CA GLY A 296 -25.03 1.70 13.97
C GLY A 296 -25.19 2.88 13.01
N TRP A 297 -26.13 2.69 12.06
CA TRP A 297 -26.47 3.64 11.02
C TRP A 297 -27.48 4.67 11.53
N ASN A 298 -27.03 5.65 12.31
CA ASN A 298 -27.85 6.74 12.80
C ASN A 298 -27.33 8.08 12.31
N PHE A 299 -28.14 9.14 12.45
CA PHE A 299 -27.77 10.47 11.95
C PHE A 299 -26.43 10.97 12.51
N ASN A 300 -26.17 10.77 13.79
CA ASN A 300 -24.95 11.22 14.44
C ASN A 300 -23.72 10.48 13.92
N SER A 301 -23.78 9.14 13.82
CA SER A 301 -22.66 8.33 13.32
C SER A 301 -22.38 8.60 11.85
N ILE A 302 -23.41 8.78 11.02
CA ILE A 302 -23.24 9.14 9.60
C ILE A 302 -22.60 10.53 9.49
N THR A 303 -23.08 11.52 10.25
CA THR A 303 -22.50 12.89 10.24
C THR A 303 -21.04 12.85 10.67
N LEU A 304 -20.72 12.09 11.72
CA LEU A 304 -19.36 11.96 12.22
C LEU A 304 -18.44 11.25 11.21
N ALA A 305 -18.91 10.19 10.56
CA ALA A 305 -18.20 9.50 9.50
C ALA A 305 -17.89 10.44 8.32
N LEU A 306 -18.90 11.17 7.82
CA LEU A 306 -18.71 12.13 6.73
C LEU A 306 -17.75 13.25 7.11
N THR A 307 -17.83 13.72 8.36
CA THR A 307 -16.95 14.78 8.85
C THR A 307 -15.52 14.33 8.97
N LEU A 308 -15.25 13.20 9.64
CA LEU A 308 -13.89 12.75 9.96
C LEU A 308 -13.19 12.03 8.81
N PHE A 309 -13.93 11.34 7.93
CA PHE A 309 -13.33 10.64 6.80
C PHE A 309 -13.32 11.45 5.50
N ILE A 310 -14.17 12.49 5.36
CA ILE A 310 -14.26 13.25 4.11
C ILE A 310 -14.00 14.75 4.33
N ALA A 311 -14.83 15.45 5.10
CA ALA A 311 -14.78 16.91 5.18
C ALA A 311 -13.49 17.42 5.82
N LEU A 312 -13.15 16.97 7.01
CA LEU A 312 -11.94 17.41 7.73
C LEU A 312 -10.64 17.01 7.02
N PRO A 313 -10.46 15.78 6.50
CA PRO A 313 -9.27 15.45 5.70
C PRO A 313 -9.06 16.40 4.53
N VAL A 314 -10.13 16.79 3.82
CA VAL A 314 -10.05 17.74 2.70
C VAL A 314 -9.63 19.11 3.20
N ILE A 315 -10.33 19.65 4.21
CA ILE A 315 -10.08 21.00 4.74
C ILE A 315 -8.65 21.11 5.29
N LEU A 316 -8.26 20.19 6.18
CA LEU A 316 -6.94 20.22 6.81
C LEU A 316 -5.82 20.08 5.80
N ASN A 317 -5.92 19.15 4.85
CA ASN A 317 -4.91 18.99 3.81
C ASN A 317 -4.81 20.22 2.90
N LEU A 318 -5.92 20.85 2.51
CA LEU A 318 -5.90 22.09 1.75
C LEU A 318 -5.15 23.21 2.50
N VAL A 319 -5.39 23.33 3.81
CA VAL A 319 -4.70 24.31 4.66
C VAL A 319 -3.21 23.98 4.75
N PHE A 320 -2.84 22.76 5.13
CA PHE A 320 -1.43 22.40 5.32
C PHE A 320 -0.65 22.38 4.02
N ILE A 321 -1.20 21.86 2.92
CA ILE A 321 -0.54 21.92 1.60
C ILE A 321 -0.27 23.38 1.21
N LYS A 322 -1.23 24.30 1.45
CA LYS A 322 -1.05 25.74 1.19
C LYS A 322 0.06 26.32 2.08
N VAL A 323 0.11 25.96 3.36
CA VAL A 323 1.16 26.43 4.29
C VAL A 323 2.53 25.93 3.84
N PHE A 324 2.68 24.63 3.60
CA PHE A 324 3.97 24.04 3.23
C PHE A 324 4.44 24.45 1.82
N SER A 325 3.50 24.69 0.89
CA SER A 325 3.87 25.11 -0.47
C SER A 325 4.09 26.61 -0.60
N LYS A 326 3.17 27.44 -0.08
CA LYS A 326 3.20 28.90 -0.31
C LYS A 326 3.96 29.69 0.77
N LYS A 327 3.80 29.31 2.06
CA LYS A 327 4.45 30.03 3.16
C LYS A 327 5.87 29.53 3.43
N LEU A 328 6.07 28.21 3.49
CA LEU A 328 7.34 27.60 3.82
C LEU A 328 8.20 27.28 2.58
N GLY A 329 7.58 27.07 1.41
CA GLY A 329 8.29 26.72 0.18
C GLY A 329 8.95 25.33 0.20
N TRP A 330 8.58 24.45 1.15
CA TRP A 330 9.21 23.15 1.34
C TRP A 330 8.76 22.12 0.31
N ILE A 331 7.55 22.27 -0.23
CA ILE A 331 6.96 21.37 -1.23
C ILE A 331 6.52 22.18 -2.45
N LYS A 332 6.59 21.54 -3.62
CA LYS A 332 6.11 22.09 -4.90
C LYS A 332 5.14 21.11 -5.53
N SER A 333 4.27 21.57 -6.42
CA SER A 333 3.34 20.69 -7.15
C SER A 333 4.09 19.57 -7.90
N ASP A 334 5.20 19.90 -8.54
CA ASP A 334 6.01 18.92 -9.29
C ASP A 334 6.63 17.80 -8.43
N ASP A 335 6.77 18.00 -7.11
CA ASP A 335 7.25 16.96 -6.20
C ASP A 335 6.29 15.76 -6.13
N TYR A 336 5.02 15.97 -6.51
CA TYR A 336 3.97 14.95 -6.55
C TYR A 336 3.72 14.38 -7.94
N ARG A 337 4.56 14.72 -8.93
CA ARG A 337 4.39 14.20 -10.28
C ARG A 337 4.69 12.71 -10.32
N VAL A 338 3.76 11.95 -10.87
CA VAL A 338 3.88 10.50 -11.07
C VAL A 338 4.09 10.26 -12.56
N ASN A 339 5.20 9.63 -12.91
CA ASN A 339 5.52 9.26 -14.29
C ASN A 339 5.36 7.75 -14.42
N TYR A 340 4.42 7.31 -15.24
CA TYR A 340 4.19 5.91 -15.59
C TYR A 340 4.80 5.55 -16.95
N ASN A 341 5.43 6.52 -17.64
CA ASN A 341 6.10 6.36 -18.94
C ASN A 341 7.59 6.09 -18.78
#